data_e7f3a5884312b60d20ac5c505e92512d
#
_entry.id   e7f3a5884312b60d20ac5c505e92512d
#
_cell.length_a   1.000
_cell.length_b   1.000
_cell.length_c   1.000
_cell.angle_alpha   90.00
_cell.angle_beta   90.00
_cell.angle_gamma   90.00
#
_symmetry.space_group_name_H-M   'P 1'
#
loop_
_entity.id
_entity.type
_entity.pdbx_description
1 polymer ?
#
loop_
_entity_poly.entity_id
_entity_poly.type
_entity_poly.pdbx_seq_one_letter_code
_entity_poly.pdbx_strand_id
1 'polypeptide(L)'
;MGIRQDRAQNNCNDTERAYFDNFTVTDLEGESPKILLHEDFSDENNPFTTGQIKDRRLFIEASYSWYNPMNTPTVYALDLDFLIERDNAGIIFSGYDTDNFHLWGINVRDKETPFLRRHVKTNGAFSSNDADLGKFFTKAELTGSLHHLTLKVNGTTVETYIDGTLVDTYTDTSGRLKNGLIGFRTYHDLTMDEMAYYDNIKVTTYDEEDGTQGTVTFSEDFEGAGMAFSDGTVITKKGSKMLCVHSTYEETCAMQTGTEKGIPLFRKAFAAKSTVKSAKIYASALGVFDLFINGKRVGQDGTTMYDELKPGWTDYRKEINYMTYDVTPLIQEGENAVGAQVSNGW
;
A
#
# COMPACT_ATOMS: atom_id res chain seq x y z
N MET A 1 10.32 -1.83 -0.98
CA MET A 1 11.80 -1.94 -0.96
C MET A 1 12.19 -3.40 -1.04
N GLY A 2 13.32 -3.77 -1.65
CA GLY A 2 13.69 -5.16 -1.82
C GLY A 2 15.19 -5.39 -1.84
N ILE A 3 15.58 -6.61 -1.58
CA ILE A 3 16.97 -7.10 -1.54
C ILE A 3 17.06 -8.24 -2.56
N ARG A 4 18.16 -8.31 -3.29
CA ARG A 4 18.40 -9.36 -4.28
C ARG A 4 19.74 -10.03 -4.03
N GLN A 5 19.75 -11.35 -4.12
CA GLN A 5 20.93 -12.20 -4.26
C GLN A 5 20.74 -13.08 -5.50
N ASP A 6 21.72 -13.19 -6.34
CA ASP A 6 21.60 -13.90 -7.61
C ASP A 6 22.20 -15.31 -7.53
N ARG A 7 21.73 -16.18 -8.41
CA ARG A 7 22.34 -17.46 -8.66
C ARG A 7 23.09 -17.36 -9.99
N ALA A 8 24.38 -17.51 -9.97
CA ALA A 8 25.20 -17.43 -11.18
C ALA A 8 24.62 -18.28 -12.31
N GLN A 9 24.28 -17.64 -13.40
CA GLN A 9 23.98 -18.32 -14.66
C GLN A 9 25.31 -18.47 -15.41
N ASN A 10 25.67 -19.69 -15.73
CA ASN A 10 26.82 -20.12 -16.51
C ASN A 10 28.20 -20.06 -15.81
N ASN A 11 28.66 -21.23 -15.36
CA ASN A 11 30.02 -21.62 -15.00
C ASN A 11 30.65 -21.05 -13.72
N CYS A 12 29.92 -20.33 -12.88
CA CYS A 12 30.38 -20.08 -11.52
C CYS A 12 29.62 -20.99 -10.56
N ASN A 13 30.31 -21.78 -9.77
CA ASN A 13 29.70 -22.70 -8.78
C ASN A 13 29.24 -21.97 -7.50
N ASP A 14 29.34 -20.66 -7.45
CA ASP A 14 29.05 -19.90 -6.25
C ASP A 14 27.63 -19.30 -6.32
N THR A 15 26.84 -19.61 -5.31
CA THR A 15 25.52 -19.01 -5.05
C THR A 15 25.74 -17.79 -4.17
N GLU A 16 25.23 -16.64 -4.58
CA GLU A 16 25.30 -15.43 -3.76
C GLU A 16 24.53 -15.63 -2.45
N ARG A 17 25.17 -15.27 -1.34
CA ARG A 17 24.64 -15.34 0.01
C ARG A 17 24.94 -14.04 0.75
N ALA A 18 24.00 -13.54 1.49
CA ALA A 18 24.22 -12.38 2.35
C ALA A 18 23.36 -12.44 3.61
N TYR A 19 23.89 -11.79 4.64
CA TYR A 19 23.17 -11.49 5.87
C TYR A 19 22.91 -9.99 5.92
N PHE A 20 21.68 -9.62 6.27
CA PHE A 20 21.24 -8.24 6.42
C PHE A 20 20.76 -8.03 7.85
N ASP A 21 21.04 -6.85 8.39
CA ASP A 21 20.72 -6.49 9.74
C ASP A 21 20.54 -4.97 9.89
N ASN A 22 19.86 -4.53 10.92
CA ASN A 22 19.65 -3.11 11.24
C ASN A 22 19.11 -2.29 10.06
N PHE A 23 18.10 -2.82 9.42
CA PHE A 23 17.50 -2.25 8.24
C PHE A 23 16.62 -1.05 8.61
N THR A 24 17.04 0.15 8.24
CA THR A 24 16.32 1.36 8.62
C THR A 24 15.91 2.17 7.39
N VAL A 25 14.65 2.58 7.37
CA VAL A 25 14.12 3.56 6.43
C VAL A 25 13.71 4.79 7.20
N THR A 26 14.25 5.92 6.82
CA THR A 26 13.98 7.19 7.48
C THR A 26 13.35 8.15 6.50
N ASP A 27 12.22 8.72 6.88
CA ASP A 27 11.66 9.89 6.21
C ASP A 27 12.51 11.11 6.59
N LEU A 28 12.98 11.82 5.57
CA LEU A 28 13.77 13.04 5.74
C LEU A 28 12.95 14.30 5.45
N GLU A 29 11.65 14.17 5.21
CA GLU A 29 10.75 15.30 5.04
C GLU A 29 10.35 15.85 6.42
N GLY A 30 10.45 17.18 6.58
CA GLY A 30 10.14 17.89 7.82
C GLY A 30 11.36 18.34 8.62
N GLU A 31 11.11 18.98 9.76
CA GLU A 31 12.16 19.56 10.61
C GLU A 31 12.97 18.49 11.38
N SER A 32 12.47 17.27 11.47
CA SER A 32 13.14 16.14 12.13
C SER A 32 12.95 14.85 11.34
N PRO A 33 14.02 14.08 11.11
CA PRO A 33 13.92 12.76 10.48
C PRO A 33 12.99 11.84 11.27
N LYS A 34 12.08 11.15 10.54
CA LYS A 34 11.18 10.15 11.13
C LYS A 34 11.54 8.76 10.61
N ILE A 35 11.78 7.82 11.52
CA ILE A 35 11.99 6.42 11.14
C ILE A 35 10.64 5.84 10.69
N LEU A 36 10.56 5.37 9.45
CA LEU A 36 9.40 4.71 8.86
C LEU A 36 9.45 3.19 9.01
N LEU A 37 10.66 2.64 9.08
CA LEU A 37 10.92 1.24 9.27
C LEU A 37 12.25 1.09 9.97
N HIS A 38 12.30 0.30 11.02
CA HIS A 38 13.51 -0.23 11.60
C HIS A 38 13.32 -1.72 11.84
N GLU A 39 14.25 -2.52 11.32
CA GLU A 39 14.20 -3.96 11.43
C GLU A 39 15.58 -4.49 11.85
N ASP A 40 15.66 -4.98 13.07
CA ASP A 40 16.87 -5.56 13.66
C ASP A 40 16.79 -7.09 13.82
N PHE A 41 15.66 -7.68 13.37
CA PHE A 41 15.35 -9.10 13.42
C PHE A 41 15.49 -9.72 14.83
N SER A 42 15.37 -8.92 15.87
CA SER A 42 15.55 -9.36 17.25
C SER A 42 14.42 -10.28 17.74
N ASP A 43 13.22 -10.12 17.20
CA ASP A 43 12.04 -10.92 17.48
C ASP A 43 11.93 -12.20 16.63
N GLU A 44 12.94 -12.46 15.78
CA GLU A 44 12.97 -13.58 14.83
C GLU A 44 11.83 -13.56 13.77
N ASN A 45 11.08 -12.47 13.68
CA ASN A 45 10.07 -12.28 12.64
C ASN A 45 10.74 -11.88 11.32
N ASN A 46 10.22 -12.37 10.19
CA ASN A 46 10.71 -12.00 8.87
C ASN A 46 9.67 -11.17 8.13
N PRO A 47 9.80 -9.83 8.10
CA PRO A 47 8.88 -8.97 7.36
C PRO A 47 9.15 -8.96 5.85
N PHE A 48 10.10 -9.74 5.38
CA PHE A 48 10.42 -9.85 3.95
C PHE A 48 9.78 -11.10 3.34
N THR A 49 9.55 -11.06 2.02
CA THR A 49 8.82 -12.13 1.31
C THR A 49 9.56 -13.46 1.27
N THR A 50 10.88 -13.43 1.36
CA THR A 50 11.75 -14.64 1.35
C THR A 50 12.94 -14.42 2.28
N GLY A 51 13.66 -15.50 2.55
CA GLY A 51 14.82 -15.52 3.43
C GLY A 51 14.50 -16.23 4.74
N GLN A 52 15.50 -16.39 5.56
CA GLN A 52 15.41 -17.03 6.88
C GLN A 52 16.10 -16.12 7.91
N ILE A 53 15.53 -16.05 9.09
CA ILE A 53 16.23 -15.38 10.19
C ILE A 53 17.24 -16.37 10.77
N LYS A 54 18.51 -15.99 10.73
CA LYS A 54 19.65 -16.76 11.29
C LYS A 54 20.51 -15.81 12.11
N ASP A 55 20.75 -16.16 13.35
CA ASP A 55 21.55 -15.36 14.27
C ASP A 55 21.04 -13.91 14.34
N ARG A 56 19.70 -13.73 14.39
CA ARG A 56 19.01 -12.42 14.43
C ARG A 56 19.38 -11.53 13.24
N ARG A 57 19.52 -12.13 12.06
CA ARG A 57 19.78 -11.43 10.78
C ARG A 57 19.02 -12.10 9.66
N LEU A 58 18.57 -11.33 8.69
CA LEU A 58 17.95 -11.85 7.48
C LEU A 58 19.01 -12.48 6.57
N PHE A 59 18.94 -13.79 6.41
CA PHE A 59 19.77 -14.55 5.48
C PHE A 59 19.02 -14.78 4.16
N ILE A 60 19.61 -14.36 3.06
CA ILE A 60 19.09 -14.56 1.70
C ILE A 60 20.14 -15.29 0.86
N GLU A 61 19.70 -16.33 0.17
CA GLU A 61 20.50 -17.12 -0.75
C GLU A 61 19.79 -17.23 -2.10
N ALA A 62 20.44 -16.78 -3.17
CA ALA A 62 19.96 -16.88 -4.57
C ALA A 62 18.48 -16.56 -4.76
N SER A 63 18.00 -15.47 -4.15
CA SER A 63 16.58 -15.11 -4.15
C SER A 63 16.37 -13.61 -4.14
N TYR A 64 15.14 -13.22 -4.45
CA TYR A 64 14.63 -11.86 -4.21
C TYR A 64 13.88 -11.84 -2.89
N SER A 65 14.07 -10.79 -2.11
CA SER A 65 13.30 -10.56 -0.90
C SER A 65 12.81 -9.14 -0.86
N TRP A 66 11.50 -8.97 -0.77
CA TRP A 66 10.84 -7.68 -0.70
C TRP A 66 10.32 -7.46 0.71
N TYR A 67 10.52 -6.27 1.25
CA TYR A 67 9.80 -5.87 2.44
C TYR A 67 8.31 -5.87 2.12
N ASN A 68 7.57 -6.69 2.81
CA ASN A 68 6.13 -6.80 2.66
C ASN A 68 5.47 -6.29 3.94
N PRO A 69 4.86 -5.10 3.91
CA PRO A 69 4.15 -4.59 5.09
C PRO A 69 3.03 -5.52 5.57
N MET A 70 2.51 -6.38 4.68
CA MET A 70 1.55 -7.41 5.07
C MET A 70 2.14 -8.53 5.92
N ASN A 71 3.47 -8.69 5.97
CA ASN A 71 4.14 -9.65 6.86
C ASN A 71 4.39 -9.06 8.26
N THR A 72 4.22 -7.77 8.43
CA THR A 72 4.39 -7.12 9.73
C THR A 72 3.13 -7.33 10.56
N PRO A 73 3.20 -7.94 11.76
CA PRO A 73 2.06 -8.01 12.65
C PRO A 73 1.54 -6.60 12.90
N THR A 74 0.24 -6.42 12.85
CA THR A 74 -0.34 -5.09 13.04
C THR A 74 -1.61 -5.20 13.86
N VAL A 75 -1.70 -4.37 14.87
CA VAL A 75 -2.93 -4.11 15.60
C VAL A 75 -3.50 -2.79 15.09
N TYR A 76 -4.67 -2.81 14.51
CA TYR A 76 -5.35 -1.61 14.04
C TYR A 76 -6.86 -1.69 14.16
N ALA A 77 -7.51 -0.53 14.18
CA ALA A 77 -8.94 -0.38 13.99
C ALA A 77 -9.22 0.37 12.69
N LEU A 78 -10.23 -0.09 11.95
CA LEU A 78 -10.88 0.63 10.87
C LEU A 78 -12.26 1.03 11.34
N ASP A 79 -12.49 2.33 11.49
CA ASP A 79 -13.77 2.93 11.80
C ASP A 79 -14.32 3.61 10.55
N LEU A 80 -15.61 3.48 10.28
CA LEU A 80 -16.28 4.20 9.22
C LEU A 80 -17.80 4.23 9.40
N ASP A 81 -18.47 5.19 8.79
CA ASP A 81 -19.91 5.20 8.63
C ASP A 81 -20.29 4.60 7.29
N PHE A 82 -21.36 3.83 7.23
CA PHE A 82 -21.88 3.23 6.01
C PHE A 82 -23.41 3.32 5.93
N LEU A 83 -23.91 3.35 4.70
CA LEU A 83 -25.33 3.27 4.40
C LEU A 83 -25.54 2.33 3.22
N ILE A 84 -26.27 1.25 3.43
CA ILE A 84 -26.65 0.34 2.35
C ILE A 84 -27.87 0.90 1.64
N GLU A 85 -27.69 1.28 0.38
CA GLU A 85 -28.81 1.69 -0.47
C GLU A 85 -29.47 0.47 -1.12
N ARG A 86 -28.64 -0.47 -1.60
CA ARG A 86 -29.07 -1.72 -2.24
C ARG A 86 -28.10 -2.86 -1.94
N ASP A 87 -28.66 -4.00 -1.65
CA ASP A 87 -28.07 -5.33 -1.58
C ASP A 87 -26.94 -5.53 -0.57
N ASN A 88 -25.87 -4.74 -0.62
CA ASN A 88 -24.67 -5.00 0.17
C ASN A 88 -23.80 -3.74 0.37
N ALA A 89 -23.11 -3.70 1.50
CA ALA A 89 -21.95 -2.82 1.70
C ALA A 89 -20.70 -3.69 1.83
N GLY A 90 -19.75 -3.53 0.90
CA GLY A 90 -18.51 -4.29 0.87
C GLY A 90 -17.33 -3.45 1.34
N ILE A 91 -16.67 -3.87 2.42
CA ILE A 91 -15.55 -3.19 3.05
C ILE A 91 -14.29 -4.03 2.88
N ILE A 92 -13.29 -3.50 2.17
CA ILE A 92 -11.98 -4.11 1.95
C ILE A 92 -11.03 -3.62 3.02
N PHE A 93 -10.24 -4.54 3.59
CA PHE A 93 -9.18 -4.24 4.53
C PHE A 93 -8.04 -5.25 4.38
N SER A 94 -6.90 -4.99 4.99
CA SER A 94 -5.68 -5.79 4.78
C SER A 94 -5.39 -6.04 3.29
N GLY A 95 -5.68 -5.05 2.44
CA GLY A 95 -5.53 -5.15 0.99
C GLY A 95 -4.09 -4.94 0.57
N TYR A 96 -3.64 -5.73 -0.43
CA TYR A 96 -2.37 -5.53 -1.11
C TYR A 96 -2.59 -4.93 -2.51
N ASP A 97 -3.56 -5.47 -3.23
CA ASP A 97 -4.03 -5.04 -4.53
C ASP A 97 -5.48 -5.48 -4.74
N THR A 98 -6.01 -5.33 -5.96
CA THR A 98 -7.38 -5.72 -6.32
C THR A 98 -7.61 -7.24 -6.37
N ASP A 99 -6.56 -8.06 -6.27
CA ASP A 99 -6.60 -9.52 -6.30
C ASP A 99 -6.27 -10.18 -4.97
N ASN A 100 -5.82 -9.39 -3.97
CA ASN A 100 -5.37 -9.87 -2.68
C ASN A 100 -5.86 -8.96 -1.55
N PHE A 101 -6.94 -9.33 -0.88
CA PHE A 101 -7.51 -8.57 0.24
C PHE A 101 -8.49 -9.42 1.08
N HIS A 102 -8.84 -8.89 2.26
CA HIS A 102 -10.01 -9.32 3.03
C HIS A 102 -11.18 -8.40 2.70
N LEU A 103 -12.38 -8.95 2.56
CA LEU A 103 -13.60 -8.22 2.25
C LEU A 103 -14.72 -8.68 3.16
N TRP A 104 -15.28 -7.77 3.93
CA TRP A 104 -16.52 -7.98 4.67
C TRP A 104 -17.69 -7.36 3.90
N GLY A 105 -18.65 -8.19 3.52
CA GLY A 105 -19.89 -7.77 2.88
C GLY A 105 -21.05 -7.86 3.85
N ILE A 106 -21.62 -6.71 4.25
CA ILE A 106 -22.86 -6.66 5.03
C ILE A 106 -24.01 -6.80 4.05
N ASN A 107 -24.54 -8.01 3.92
CA ASN A 107 -25.53 -8.38 2.91
C ASN A 107 -26.95 -8.37 3.47
N VAL A 108 -27.84 -7.68 2.79
CA VAL A 108 -29.26 -7.55 3.15
C VAL A 108 -30.19 -8.22 2.13
N ARG A 109 -29.65 -8.89 1.10
CA ARG A 109 -30.45 -9.44 -0.02
C ARG A 109 -30.57 -10.96 0.00
N ASP A 110 -29.47 -11.71 -0.09
CA ASP A 110 -29.42 -13.11 -0.54
C ASP A 110 -30.12 -14.12 0.38
N LYS A 111 -30.35 -13.80 1.66
CA LYS A 111 -31.00 -14.67 2.65
C LYS A 111 -32.19 -13.97 3.30
N GLU A 112 -33.01 -14.69 4.07
CA GLU A 112 -34.11 -14.09 4.83
C GLU A 112 -33.62 -13.08 5.87
N THR A 113 -32.53 -13.41 6.57
CA THR A 113 -31.88 -12.53 7.55
C THR A 113 -30.64 -11.89 6.95
N PRO A 114 -30.22 -10.71 7.43
CA PRO A 114 -28.96 -10.13 7.03
C PRO A 114 -27.80 -10.98 7.54
N PHE A 115 -26.68 -10.93 6.82
CA PHE A 115 -25.49 -11.69 7.21
C PHE A 115 -24.21 -10.95 6.80
N LEU A 116 -23.14 -11.22 7.50
CA LEU A 116 -21.79 -10.77 7.17
C LEU A 116 -21.11 -11.85 6.33
N ARG A 117 -20.85 -11.56 5.06
CA ARG A 117 -20.06 -12.42 4.19
C ARG A 117 -18.60 -12.06 4.28
N ARG A 118 -17.82 -12.97 4.84
CA ARG A 118 -16.39 -12.81 5.01
C ARG A 118 -15.67 -13.47 3.83
N HIS A 119 -15.05 -12.65 3.00
CA HIS A 119 -14.26 -13.09 1.86
C HIS A 119 -12.77 -12.88 2.12
N VAL A 120 -11.97 -13.84 1.66
CA VAL A 120 -10.53 -13.66 1.44
C VAL A 120 -10.27 -13.86 -0.03
N LYS A 121 -9.81 -12.81 -0.73
CA LYS A 121 -9.39 -12.87 -2.12
C LYS A 121 -7.90 -13.14 -2.17
N THR A 122 -7.49 -14.15 -2.92
CA THR A 122 -6.10 -14.56 -3.06
C THR A 122 -5.83 -14.87 -4.52
N ASN A 123 -4.93 -14.09 -5.14
CA ASN A 123 -4.62 -14.20 -6.57
C ASN A 123 -5.90 -14.22 -7.44
N GLY A 124 -6.82 -13.32 -7.15
CA GLY A 124 -8.10 -13.20 -7.86
C GLY A 124 -9.20 -14.19 -7.44
N ALA A 125 -8.88 -15.24 -6.70
CA ALA A 125 -9.85 -16.23 -6.27
C ALA A 125 -10.43 -15.93 -4.88
N PHE A 126 -11.75 -16.02 -4.73
CA PHE A 126 -12.44 -15.85 -3.46
C PHE A 126 -12.61 -17.16 -2.71
N SER A 127 -12.34 -17.12 -1.42
CA SER A 127 -12.92 -18.04 -0.42
C SER A 127 -13.87 -17.24 0.47
N SER A 128 -14.97 -17.86 0.93
CA SER A 128 -15.95 -17.13 1.73
C SER A 128 -16.66 -18.01 2.74
N ASN A 129 -17.06 -17.38 3.84
CA ASN A 129 -18.00 -17.94 4.81
C ASN A 129 -18.87 -16.82 5.39
N ASP A 130 -20.01 -17.17 5.98
CA ASP A 130 -21.01 -16.22 6.41
C ASP A 130 -21.22 -16.29 7.92
N ALA A 131 -21.42 -15.12 8.55
CA ALA A 131 -21.90 -14.98 9.93
C ALA A 131 -23.30 -14.38 9.92
N ASP A 132 -24.20 -14.92 10.74
CA ASP A 132 -25.61 -14.48 10.85
C ASP A 132 -25.68 -13.16 11.63
N LEU A 133 -26.17 -12.11 11.00
CA LEU A 133 -26.47 -10.82 11.61
C LEU A 133 -27.92 -10.70 12.07
N GLY A 134 -28.79 -11.66 11.71
CA GLY A 134 -30.21 -11.64 12.05
C GLY A 134 -30.52 -11.71 13.56
N LYS A 135 -29.50 -12.03 14.36
CA LYS A 135 -29.55 -11.96 15.83
C LYS A 135 -29.47 -10.52 16.37
N PHE A 136 -28.98 -9.60 15.58
CA PHE A 136 -28.67 -8.24 15.98
C PHE A 136 -29.53 -7.22 15.21
N PHE A 137 -29.78 -7.48 13.92
CA PHE A 137 -30.46 -6.56 13.01
C PHE A 137 -31.44 -7.26 12.09
N THR A 138 -32.47 -6.55 11.68
CA THR A 138 -33.29 -6.89 10.52
C THR A 138 -32.71 -6.26 9.27
N LYS A 139 -33.12 -6.74 8.09
CA LYS A 139 -32.73 -6.10 6.81
C LYS A 139 -33.20 -4.66 6.73
N ALA A 140 -34.42 -4.37 7.20
CA ALA A 140 -35.01 -3.04 7.16
C ALA A 140 -34.24 -2.03 8.02
N GLU A 141 -33.68 -2.46 9.14
CA GLU A 141 -32.84 -1.61 9.98
C GLU A 141 -31.53 -1.28 9.27
N LEU A 142 -30.89 -2.24 8.60
CA LEU A 142 -29.61 -2.04 7.92
C LEU A 142 -29.75 -1.31 6.56
N THR A 143 -30.94 -1.23 5.96
CA THR A 143 -31.13 -0.63 4.64
C THR A 143 -31.60 0.82 4.76
N GLY A 144 -30.93 1.75 4.04
CA GLY A 144 -31.30 3.17 3.96
C GLY A 144 -31.02 3.98 5.23
N SER A 145 -30.44 3.36 6.26
CA SER A 145 -30.02 3.99 7.51
C SER A 145 -28.50 4.12 7.57
N LEU A 146 -28.03 5.15 8.27
CA LEU A 146 -26.60 5.33 8.52
C LEU A 146 -26.22 4.48 9.74
N HIS A 147 -25.16 3.70 9.61
CA HIS A 147 -24.59 2.85 10.65
C HIS A 147 -23.11 3.12 10.80
N HIS A 148 -22.57 2.84 11.98
CA HIS A 148 -21.14 2.91 12.26
C HIS A 148 -20.55 1.51 12.32
N LEU A 149 -19.47 1.27 11.55
CA LEU A 149 -18.68 0.05 11.56
C LEU A 149 -17.36 0.29 12.26
N THR A 150 -16.97 -0.64 13.15
CA THR A 150 -15.60 -0.75 13.63
C THR A 150 -15.10 -2.16 13.38
N LEU A 151 -14.00 -2.29 12.63
CA LEU A 151 -13.22 -3.52 12.53
C LEU A 151 -11.97 -3.39 13.39
N LYS A 152 -11.80 -4.26 14.38
CA LYS A 152 -10.57 -4.36 15.17
C LYS A 152 -9.78 -5.57 14.73
N VAL A 153 -8.59 -5.32 14.21
CA VAL A 153 -7.66 -6.35 13.76
C VAL A 153 -6.54 -6.49 14.80
N ASN A 154 -6.38 -7.69 15.33
CA ASN A 154 -5.32 -7.99 16.29
C ASN A 154 -4.71 -9.37 15.98
N GLY A 155 -3.52 -9.37 15.41
CA GLY A 155 -2.84 -10.58 14.96
C GLY A 155 -3.68 -11.34 13.93
N THR A 156 -4.23 -12.49 14.30
CA THR A 156 -5.10 -13.32 13.43
C THR A 156 -6.59 -13.09 13.65
N THR A 157 -6.98 -12.20 14.57
CA THR A 157 -8.37 -12.00 14.96
C THR A 157 -8.93 -10.71 14.38
N VAL A 158 -10.15 -10.78 13.86
CA VAL A 158 -10.97 -9.62 13.47
C VAL A 158 -12.24 -9.63 14.30
N GLU A 159 -12.44 -8.57 15.07
CA GLU A 159 -13.73 -8.29 15.72
C GLU A 159 -14.48 -7.26 14.89
N THR A 160 -15.75 -7.53 14.60
CA THR A 160 -16.63 -6.65 13.84
C THR A 160 -17.72 -6.10 14.73
N TYR A 161 -17.79 -4.77 14.81
CA TYR A 161 -18.81 -4.07 15.56
C TYR A 161 -19.68 -3.26 14.58
N ILE A 162 -20.99 -3.28 14.78
CA ILE A 162 -21.95 -2.39 14.12
C ILE A 162 -22.69 -1.62 15.22
N ASP A 163 -22.66 -0.28 15.14
CA ASP A 163 -23.25 0.62 16.14
C ASP A 163 -22.78 0.30 17.57
N GLY A 164 -21.50 -0.06 17.71
CA GLY A 164 -20.88 -0.42 18.98
C GLY A 164 -21.21 -1.84 19.49
N THR A 165 -22.07 -2.59 18.80
CA THR A 165 -22.40 -3.96 19.15
C THR A 165 -21.44 -4.93 18.46
N LEU A 166 -20.76 -5.80 19.22
CA LEU A 166 -19.95 -6.90 18.67
C LEU A 166 -20.85 -7.90 17.97
N VAL A 167 -20.76 -7.99 16.66
CA VAL A 167 -21.61 -8.86 15.82
C VAL A 167 -20.89 -10.09 15.30
N ASP A 168 -19.55 -10.04 15.24
CA ASP A 168 -18.74 -11.15 14.75
C ASP A 168 -17.33 -11.13 15.31
N THR A 169 -16.77 -12.33 15.51
CA THR A 169 -15.34 -12.55 15.79
C THR A 169 -14.84 -13.61 14.83
N TYR A 170 -13.86 -13.25 14.01
CA TYR A 170 -13.28 -14.12 13.00
C TYR A 170 -11.81 -14.38 13.31
N THR A 171 -11.37 -15.63 13.11
CA THR A 171 -9.94 -15.98 13.17
C THR A 171 -9.46 -16.30 11.77
N ASP A 172 -8.51 -15.49 11.28
CA ASP A 172 -7.89 -15.70 9.98
C ASP A 172 -6.85 -16.81 10.04
N THR A 173 -6.96 -17.75 9.11
CA THR A 173 -6.00 -18.85 8.93
C THR A 173 -5.16 -18.69 7.67
N SER A 174 -5.40 -17.62 6.89
CA SER A 174 -4.69 -17.37 5.64
C SER A 174 -3.28 -16.82 5.87
N GLY A 175 -3.00 -16.27 7.05
CA GLY A 175 -1.76 -15.56 7.38
C GLY A 175 -1.63 -14.20 6.67
N ARG A 176 -2.72 -13.68 6.08
CA ARG A 176 -2.72 -12.46 5.27
C ARG A 176 -3.33 -11.26 5.98
N LEU A 177 -3.78 -11.43 7.20
CA LEU A 177 -4.39 -10.37 7.99
C LEU A 177 -3.30 -9.44 8.55
N LYS A 178 -2.89 -8.48 7.77
CA LYS A 178 -1.79 -7.57 8.04
C LYS A 178 -2.20 -6.13 7.78
N ASN A 179 -1.34 -5.18 8.15
CA ASN A 179 -1.53 -3.80 7.75
C ASN A 179 -1.49 -3.69 6.22
N GLY A 180 -2.49 -3.04 5.64
CA GLY A 180 -2.62 -2.94 4.19
C GLY A 180 -3.60 -1.86 3.77
N LEU A 181 -3.91 -1.83 2.49
CA LEU A 181 -4.88 -0.90 1.93
C LEU A 181 -6.29 -1.21 2.43
N ILE A 182 -7.08 -0.16 2.58
CA ILE A 182 -8.52 -0.25 2.74
C ILE A 182 -9.23 0.09 1.43
N GLY A 183 -10.48 -0.27 1.32
CA GLY A 183 -11.28 0.05 0.14
C GLY A 183 -12.72 -0.44 0.27
N PHE A 184 -13.43 -0.31 -0.83
CA PHE A 184 -14.83 -0.70 -0.91
C PHE A 184 -15.06 -1.49 -2.19
N ARG A 185 -15.96 -2.45 -2.13
CA ARG A 185 -16.31 -3.31 -3.26
C ARG A 185 -17.81 -3.38 -3.42
N THR A 186 -18.27 -3.25 -4.64
CA THR A 186 -19.63 -3.57 -5.08
C THR A 186 -19.62 -4.49 -6.30
N TYR A 187 -20.73 -5.14 -6.55
CA TYR A 187 -20.92 -6.02 -7.68
C TYR A 187 -22.28 -5.77 -8.32
N HIS A 188 -22.34 -5.86 -9.64
CA HIS A 188 -23.57 -5.72 -10.40
C HIS A 188 -23.66 -6.79 -11.48
N ASP A 189 -24.79 -7.49 -11.55
CA ASP A 189 -25.18 -8.38 -12.63
C ASP A 189 -26.71 -8.36 -12.81
N LEU A 190 -27.26 -9.30 -13.60
CA LEU A 190 -28.69 -9.42 -13.83
C LEU A 190 -29.52 -9.70 -12.55
N THR A 191 -28.84 -10.11 -11.47
CA THR A 191 -29.47 -10.57 -10.23
C THR A 191 -29.04 -9.78 -9.00
N MET A 192 -27.92 -9.06 -9.04
CA MET A 192 -27.35 -8.28 -7.96
C MET A 192 -27.09 -6.83 -8.39
N ASP A 193 -27.39 -5.89 -7.50
CA ASP A 193 -27.19 -4.47 -7.73
C ASP A 193 -26.72 -3.81 -6.41
N GLU A 194 -25.45 -4.07 -6.06
CA GLU A 194 -24.89 -3.56 -4.83
C GLU A 194 -24.61 -2.06 -4.93
N MET A 195 -25.07 -1.30 -3.96
CA MET A 195 -24.83 0.14 -3.85
C MET A 195 -24.77 0.55 -2.38
N ALA A 196 -23.68 1.18 -1.99
CA ALA A 196 -23.51 1.71 -0.66
C ALA A 196 -22.77 3.04 -0.64
N TYR A 197 -22.91 3.75 0.47
CA TYR A 197 -22.26 5.03 0.76
C TYR A 197 -21.37 4.85 1.98
N TYR A 198 -20.22 5.54 1.97
CA TYR A 198 -19.23 5.48 3.03
C TYR A 198 -18.78 6.89 3.41
N ASP A 199 -18.52 7.11 4.70
CA ASP A 199 -18.11 8.39 5.27
C ASP A 199 -17.28 8.19 6.55
N ASN A 200 -16.64 9.26 7.02
CA ASN A 200 -15.91 9.29 8.31
C ASN A 200 -14.94 8.12 8.49
N ILE A 201 -14.19 7.82 7.43
CA ILE A 201 -13.26 6.69 7.41
C ILE A 201 -12.02 7.04 8.22
N LYS A 202 -11.63 6.16 9.13
CA LYS A 202 -10.46 6.36 9.97
C LYS A 202 -9.75 5.02 10.21
N VAL A 203 -8.44 4.98 10.01
CA VAL A 203 -7.57 3.87 10.40
C VAL A 203 -6.68 4.33 11.54
N THR A 204 -6.73 3.60 12.64
CA THR A 204 -5.89 3.82 13.83
C THR A 204 -5.03 2.59 14.05
N THR A 205 -3.71 2.74 14.03
CA THR A 205 -2.74 1.69 14.38
C THR A 205 -2.35 1.81 15.84
N TYR A 206 -2.15 0.67 16.49
CA TYR A 206 -1.74 0.58 17.89
C TYR A 206 -0.39 -0.11 17.98
N ASP A 207 0.45 0.35 18.91
CA ASP A 207 1.66 -0.36 19.28
C ASP A 207 1.32 -1.67 19.98
N GLU A 208 2.00 -2.75 19.62
CA GLU A 208 1.73 -4.09 20.19
C GLU A 208 2.08 -4.18 21.67
N GLU A 209 3.01 -3.36 22.15
CA GLU A 209 3.54 -3.46 23.51
C GLU A 209 2.59 -2.95 24.59
N ASP A 210 1.70 -1.99 24.30
CA ASP A 210 0.80 -1.46 25.33
C ASP A 210 -0.68 -1.33 24.95
N GLY A 211 -1.01 -1.37 23.64
CA GLY A 211 -2.40 -1.35 23.14
C GLY A 211 -3.23 -0.12 23.55
N THR A 212 -2.62 0.87 24.20
CA THR A 212 -3.33 1.98 24.83
C THR A 212 -3.29 3.27 24.05
N GLN A 213 -2.30 3.48 23.18
CA GLN A 213 -2.15 4.72 22.42
C GLN A 213 -2.11 4.42 20.92
N GLY A 214 -3.21 4.72 20.21
CA GLY A 214 -3.30 4.55 18.78
C GLY A 214 -2.88 5.81 18.02
N THR A 215 -2.24 5.63 16.88
CA THR A 215 -1.93 6.68 15.91
C THR A 215 -2.88 6.59 14.73
N VAL A 216 -3.56 7.69 14.39
CA VAL A 216 -4.39 7.76 13.17
C VAL A 216 -3.45 7.80 11.97
N THR A 217 -3.49 6.77 11.15
CA THR A 217 -2.64 6.63 9.96
C THR A 217 -3.35 6.98 8.66
N PHE A 218 -4.68 7.01 8.68
CA PHE A 218 -5.52 7.47 7.58
C PHE A 218 -6.82 8.06 8.10
N SER A 219 -7.33 9.12 7.45
CA SER A 219 -8.64 9.70 7.72
C SER A 219 -9.20 10.35 6.46
N GLU A 220 -10.48 10.11 6.15
CA GLU A 220 -11.20 10.73 5.03
C GLU A 220 -12.66 10.97 5.42
N ASP A 221 -13.12 12.20 5.28
CA ASP A 221 -14.50 12.64 5.55
C ASP A 221 -15.20 13.21 4.30
N PHE A 222 -14.53 13.17 3.15
CA PHE A 222 -15.00 13.67 1.85
C PHE A 222 -15.45 15.14 1.81
N GLU A 223 -15.29 15.91 2.87
CA GLU A 223 -15.65 17.34 2.90
C GLU A 223 -14.63 18.22 2.17
N GLY A 224 -13.41 17.71 1.98
CA GLY A 224 -12.31 18.35 1.25
C GLY A 224 -12.50 18.35 -0.27
N ALA A 225 -11.49 18.87 -0.97
CA ALA A 225 -11.38 18.79 -2.42
C ALA A 225 -10.47 17.60 -2.78
N GLY A 226 -11.04 16.60 -3.39
CA GLY A 226 -10.33 15.38 -3.81
C GLY A 226 -11.05 14.13 -3.31
N MET A 227 -10.55 13.00 -3.76
CA MET A 227 -11.03 11.69 -3.38
C MET A 227 -9.83 10.78 -3.10
N ALA A 228 -9.80 10.22 -1.90
CA ALA A 228 -8.70 9.34 -1.48
C ALA A 228 -8.86 7.88 -1.96
N PHE A 229 -9.82 7.62 -2.85
CA PHE A 229 -10.10 6.29 -3.40
C PHE A 229 -10.05 6.30 -4.93
N SER A 230 -9.71 5.16 -5.52
CA SER A 230 -9.48 5.03 -6.97
C SER A 230 -10.76 5.04 -7.81
N ASP A 231 -11.92 4.83 -7.18
CA ASP A 231 -13.23 4.75 -7.85
C ASP A 231 -14.34 5.24 -6.90
N GLY A 232 -15.55 5.39 -7.44
CA GLY A 232 -16.72 5.90 -6.74
C GLY A 232 -17.01 7.35 -7.06
N THR A 233 -18.07 7.89 -6.46
CA THR A 233 -18.49 9.27 -6.64
C THR A 233 -18.85 9.90 -5.30
N VAL A 234 -18.26 11.04 -4.99
CA VAL A 234 -18.62 11.80 -3.77
C VAL A 234 -19.92 12.54 -4.03
N ILE A 235 -20.94 12.25 -3.24
CA ILE A 235 -22.25 12.89 -3.32
C ILE A 235 -22.77 13.28 -1.94
N THR A 236 -23.67 14.25 -1.87
CA THR A 236 -24.34 14.60 -0.62
C THR A 236 -25.48 13.62 -0.33
N LYS A 237 -25.37 12.88 0.77
CA LYS A 237 -26.39 11.95 1.26
C LYS A 237 -26.61 12.17 2.76
N LYS A 238 -27.86 12.22 3.21
CA LYS A 238 -28.21 12.46 4.63
C LYS A 238 -27.58 13.74 5.24
N GLY A 239 -27.21 14.72 4.41
CA GLY A 239 -26.64 15.99 4.85
C GLY A 239 -25.11 16.03 4.96
N SER A 240 -24.41 14.93 4.67
CA SER A 240 -22.96 14.82 4.58
C SER A 240 -22.51 14.47 3.17
N LYS A 241 -21.28 14.78 2.80
CA LYS A 241 -20.65 14.22 1.60
C LYS A 241 -20.16 12.82 1.91
N MET A 242 -20.53 11.88 1.07
CA MET A 242 -20.21 10.47 1.23
C MET A 242 -19.70 9.90 -0.08
N LEU A 243 -18.77 8.95 -0.02
CA LEU A 243 -18.37 8.16 -1.17
C LEU A 243 -19.46 7.16 -1.53
N CYS A 244 -20.09 7.33 -2.68
CA CYS A 244 -20.97 6.34 -3.28
C CYS A 244 -20.14 5.36 -4.12
N VAL A 245 -20.20 4.07 -3.79
CA VAL A 245 -19.63 3.02 -4.61
C VAL A 245 -20.76 2.18 -5.18
N HIS A 246 -20.87 2.18 -6.51
CA HIS A 246 -21.88 1.47 -7.26
C HIS A 246 -21.31 1.01 -8.59
N SER A 247 -21.33 -0.26 -8.84
CA SER A 247 -20.95 -0.82 -10.12
C SER A 247 -22.15 -0.81 -11.08
N THR A 248 -21.91 -0.44 -12.32
CA THR A 248 -22.91 -0.56 -13.40
C THR A 248 -22.74 -1.84 -14.22
N TYR A 249 -21.63 -2.53 -14.06
CA TYR A 249 -21.33 -3.79 -14.72
C TYR A 249 -20.17 -4.50 -14.01
N GLU A 250 -20.38 -5.75 -13.59
CA GLU A 250 -19.40 -6.59 -12.87
C GLU A 250 -18.88 -5.98 -11.54
N GLU A 251 -17.62 -6.25 -11.19
CA GLU A 251 -17.02 -5.86 -9.94
C GLU A 251 -16.39 -4.45 -10.02
N THR A 252 -16.66 -3.63 -9.02
CA THR A 252 -15.95 -2.36 -8.81
C THR A 252 -15.26 -2.38 -7.45
N CYS A 253 -13.97 -2.08 -7.43
CA CYS A 253 -13.17 -1.94 -6.22
C CYS A 253 -12.63 -0.51 -6.12
N ALA A 254 -13.20 0.28 -5.22
CA ALA A 254 -12.67 1.60 -4.85
C ALA A 254 -11.60 1.43 -3.77
N MET A 255 -10.33 1.37 -4.17
CA MET A 255 -9.19 1.19 -3.25
C MET A 255 -8.66 2.55 -2.81
N GLN A 256 -8.20 2.62 -1.56
CA GLN A 256 -7.50 3.77 -1.03
C GLN A 256 -6.34 4.17 -1.96
N THR A 257 -6.33 5.43 -2.36
CA THR A 257 -5.26 6.07 -3.11
C THR A 257 -4.46 7.00 -2.18
N GLY A 258 -3.31 7.48 -2.64
CA GLY A 258 -2.50 8.41 -1.82
C GLY A 258 -1.60 7.72 -0.80
N THR A 259 -1.70 6.39 -0.64
CA THR A 259 -0.61 5.56 -0.10
C THR A 259 0.45 5.28 -1.16
N GLU A 260 0.18 5.62 -2.42
CA GLU A 260 1.24 5.82 -3.38
C GLU A 260 2.11 6.94 -2.81
N LYS A 261 3.20 6.53 -2.17
CA LYS A 261 4.26 7.45 -1.82
C LYS A 261 4.55 8.20 -3.10
N GLY A 262 4.43 9.53 -3.06
CA GLY A 262 4.73 10.37 -4.20
C GLY A 262 6.07 9.91 -4.80
N ILE A 263 6.32 10.21 -6.06
CA ILE A 263 7.53 9.79 -6.79
C ILE A 263 8.73 9.86 -5.84
N PRO A 264 9.39 8.71 -5.52
CA PRO A 264 10.53 8.70 -4.60
C PRO A 264 11.58 9.71 -5.01
N LEU A 265 11.91 10.60 -4.09
CA LEU A 265 12.94 11.61 -4.26
C LEU A 265 14.20 11.15 -3.54
N PHE A 266 15.26 10.95 -4.29
CA PHE A 266 16.56 10.60 -3.75
C PHE A 266 17.48 11.81 -3.78
N ARG A 267 18.26 12.03 -2.72
CA ARG A 267 19.24 13.11 -2.64
C ARG A 267 20.50 12.65 -1.94
N LYS A 268 21.65 13.01 -2.51
CA LYS A 268 22.95 12.82 -1.87
C LYS A 268 23.81 14.06 -2.05
N ALA A 269 24.32 14.58 -0.95
CA ALA A 269 25.34 15.62 -0.98
C ALA A 269 26.73 15.02 -1.18
N PHE A 270 27.60 15.74 -1.88
CA PHE A 270 29.01 15.40 -2.05
C PHE A 270 29.84 16.67 -2.23
N ALA A 271 31.13 16.61 -1.99
CA ALA A 271 32.01 17.74 -2.12
C ALA A 271 33.07 17.49 -3.23
N ALA A 272 33.25 18.47 -4.10
CA ALA A 272 34.35 18.50 -5.02
C ALA A 272 35.49 19.33 -4.42
N LYS A 273 36.68 18.71 -4.23
CA LYS A 273 37.83 19.36 -3.55
C LYS A 273 38.51 20.47 -4.36
N SER A 274 38.22 20.52 -5.65
CA SER A 274 38.78 21.53 -6.58
C SER A 274 37.88 21.63 -7.81
N THR A 275 38.16 22.56 -8.69
CA THR A 275 37.50 22.67 -10.00
C THR A 275 37.58 21.35 -10.75
N VAL A 276 36.43 20.82 -11.13
CA VAL A 276 36.29 19.51 -11.81
C VAL A 276 36.59 19.69 -13.30
N LYS A 277 37.58 18.96 -13.80
CA LYS A 277 37.97 19.02 -15.22
C LYS A 277 37.01 18.21 -16.11
N SER A 278 36.48 17.10 -15.59
CA SER A 278 35.52 16.26 -16.30
C SER A 278 34.74 15.43 -15.28
N ALA A 279 33.42 15.37 -15.45
CA ALA A 279 32.52 14.55 -14.67
C ALA A 279 31.45 13.89 -15.56
N LYS A 280 31.26 12.61 -15.39
CA LYS A 280 30.18 11.83 -16.04
C LYS A 280 29.33 11.14 -15.03
N ILE A 281 28.03 11.07 -15.28
CA ILE A 281 27.09 10.27 -14.52
C ILE A 281 26.55 9.13 -15.40
N TYR A 282 26.54 7.94 -14.83
CA TYR A 282 25.90 6.76 -15.41
C TYR A 282 24.71 6.43 -14.54
N ALA A 283 23.53 6.36 -15.13
CA ALA A 283 22.31 6.14 -14.36
C ALA A 283 21.39 5.13 -15.02
N SER A 284 20.78 4.30 -14.19
CA SER A 284 19.76 3.34 -14.56
C SER A 284 18.70 3.27 -13.47
N ALA A 285 17.51 2.85 -13.84
CA ALA A 285 16.43 2.52 -12.91
C ALA A 285 15.55 1.41 -13.49
N LEU A 286 14.90 0.65 -12.62
CA LEU A 286 13.80 -0.24 -13.00
C LEU A 286 12.49 0.56 -12.98
N GLY A 287 12.39 1.52 -13.91
CA GLY A 287 11.34 2.51 -13.98
C GLY A 287 11.81 3.71 -14.78
N VAL A 288 11.09 4.80 -14.67
CA VAL A 288 11.43 6.08 -15.32
C VAL A 288 12.08 7.01 -14.30
N PHE A 289 13.15 7.68 -14.66
CA PHE A 289 13.84 8.59 -13.76
C PHE A 289 14.17 9.95 -14.35
N ASP A 290 14.24 10.95 -13.48
CA ASP A 290 14.89 12.23 -13.73
C ASP A 290 16.04 12.46 -12.75
N LEU A 291 17.13 12.99 -13.25
CA LEU A 291 18.31 13.34 -12.46
C LEU A 291 18.48 14.86 -12.36
N PHE A 292 19.00 15.28 -11.23
CA PHE A 292 19.33 16.69 -10.97
C PHE A 292 20.71 16.81 -10.35
N ILE A 293 21.45 17.81 -10.76
CA ILE A 293 22.71 18.23 -10.12
C ILE A 293 22.56 19.70 -9.71
N ASN A 294 22.70 19.97 -8.42
CA ASN A 294 22.56 21.31 -7.86
C ASN A 294 21.24 22.00 -8.29
N GLY A 295 20.15 21.24 -8.32
CA GLY A 295 18.82 21.72 -8.72
C GLY A 295 18.59 21.86 -10.23
N LYS A 296 19.58 21.58 -11.05
CA LYS A 296 19.45 21.60 -12.53
C LYS A 296 19.21 20.19 -13.04
N ARG A 297 18.18 20.02 -13.88
CA ARG A 297 17.86 18.73 -14.52
C ARG A 297 18.99 18.31 -15.45
N VAL A 298 19.39 17.05 -15.37
CA VAL A 298 20.41 16.42 -16.23
C VAL A 298 19.74 15.90 -17.49
N GLY A 299 20.44 15.98 -18.64
CA GLY A 299 19.92 15.53 -19.95
C GLY A 299 19.22 16.64 -20.75
N GLN A 300 19.34 17.88 -20.32
CA GLN A 300 18.93 19.03 -21.13
C GLN A 300 20.08 19.41 -22.08
N ASP A 301 19.82 19.39 -23.39
CA ASP A 301 20.80 19.77 -24.40
C ASP A 301 20.86 21.27 -24.66
N GLY A 302 20.06 22.04 -23.97
CA GLY A 302 20.02 23.52 -24.08
C GLY A 302 19.19 24.05 -25.25
N THR A 303 18.65 23.19 -26.10
CA THR A 303 18.00 23.67 -27.32
C THR A 303 16.51 23.36 -27.41
N THR A 304 15.97 22.20 -26.98
CA THR A 304 14.56 21.97 -27.21
C THR A 304 13.91 20.84 -26.38
N MET A 305 14.58 19.80 -25.96
CA MET A 305 13.95 18.67 -25.28
C MET A 305 14.83 18.04 -24.22
N TYR A 306 14.21 17.66 -23.11
CA TYR A 306 14.80 16.72 -22.17
C TYR A 306 14.69 15.30 -22.73
N ASP A 307 15.64 14.45 -22.38
CA ASP A 307 15.44 13.01 -22.58
C ASP A 307 14.27 12.56 -21.72
N GLU A 308 13.21 12.15 -22.37
CA GLU A 308 12.00 11.66 -21.71
C GLU A 308 12.03 10.13 -21.57
N LEU A 309 11.25 9.58 -20.63
CA LEU A 309 11.09 8.14 -20.40
C LEU A 309 12.42 7.38 -20.23
N LYS A 310 13.37 7.96 -19.50
CA LYS A 310 14.68 7.37 -19.23
C LYS A 310 14.62 6.23 -18.21
N PRO A 311 15.39 5.16 -18.36
CA PRO A 311 16.35 4.83 -19.40
C PRO A 311 15.75 4.14 -20.61
N GLY A 312 14.43 4.10 -20.76
CA GLY A 312 13.68 3.32 -21.71
C GLY A 312 13.25 1.96 -21.14
N TRP A 313 12.27 1.35 -21.77
CA TRP A 313 11.72 0.08 -21.33
C TRP A 313 12.40 -1.12 -21.97
N THR A 314 12.67 -2.13 -21.16
CA THR A 314 13.22 -3.43 -21.60
C THR A 314 12.60 -4.54 -20.74
N ASP A 315 12.76 -5.79 -21.13
CA ASP A 315 12.57 -6.91 -20.20
C ASP A 315 13.73 -6.91 -19.19
N TYR A 316 13.51 -6.33 -18.03
CA TYR A 316 14.53 -6.14 -16.97
C TYR A 316 15.21 -7.44 -16.51
N ARG A 317 14.63 -8.60 -16.85
CA ARG A 317 15.24 -9.91 -16.58
C ARG A 317 16.33 -10.26 -17.59
N LYS A 318 16.37 -9.58 -18.73
CA LYS A 318 17.31 -9.83 -19.82
C LYS A 318 18.29 -8.70 -20.04
N GLU A 319 17.80 -7.47 -19.99
CA GLU A 319 18.58 -6.30 -20.32
C GLU A 319 18.06 -5.08 -19.55
N ILE A 320 18.99 -4.27 -19.03
CA ILE A 320 18.68 -3.01 -18.36
C ILE A 320 19.48 -1.91 -19.06
N ASN A 321 18.78 -0.95 -19.64
CA ASN A 321 19.38 0.22 -20.24
C ASN A 321 19.95 1.15 -19.17
N TYR A 322 20.98 1.89 -19.54
CA TYR A 322 21.51 2.99 -18.75
C TYR A 322 21.76 4.22 -19.62
N MET A 323 21.72 5.39 -18.98
CA MET A 323 22.01 6.67 -19.62
C MET A 323 23.36 7.19 -19.15
N THR A 324 24.07 7.88 -20.03
CA THR A 324 25.36 8.52 -19.70
C THR A 324 25.28 10.00 -20.03
N TYR A 325 25.64 10.86 -19.08
CA TYR A 325 25.64 12.32 -19.27
C TYR A 325 26.98 12.93 -18.86
N ASP A 326 27.42 13.93 -19.61
CA ASP A 326 28.46 14.84 -19.16
C ASP A 326 27.84 15.89 -18.23
N VAL A 327 28.19 15.81 -16.95
CA VAL A 327 27.71 16.74 -15.92
C VAL A 327 28.77 17.74 -15.46
N THR A 328 29.89 17.80 -16.16
CA THR A 328 31.00 18.72 -15.84
C THR A 328 30.50 20.15 -15.59
N PRO A 329 29.66 20.76 -16.46
CA PRO A 329 29.19 22.13 -16.27
C PRO A 329 28.22 22.32 -15.09
N LEU A 330 27.75 21.26 -14.49
CA LEU A 330 26.81 21.30 -13.38
C LEU A 330 27.49 21.16 -12.01
N ILE A 331 28.77 20.73 -11.99
CA ILE A 331 29.53 20.52 -10.76
C ILE A 331 30.29 21.82 -10.43
N GLN A 332 30.21 22.23 -9.18
CA GLN A 332 30.94 23.36 -8.63
C GLN A 332 32.01 22.92 -7.62
N GLU A 333 33.01 23.73 -7.40
CA GLU A 333 33.95 23.50 -6.31
C GLU A 333 33.22 23.64 -4.94
N GLY A 334 33.53 22.77 -4.01
CA GLY A 334 32.86 22.72 -2.71
C GLY A 334 31.63 21.81 -2.73
N GLU A 335 30.58 22.22 -2.04
CA GLU A 335 29.38 21.43 -1.83
C GLU A 335 28.52 21.29 -3.10
N ASN A 336 28.13 20.09 -3.39
CA ASN A 336 27.23 19.71 -4.49
C ASN A 336 26.16 18.74 -3.98
N ALA A 337 25.05 18.66 -4.72
CA ALA A 337 24.02 17.65 -4.47
C ALA A 337 23.56 16.99 -5.78
N VAL A 338 23.46 15.68 -5.78
CA VAL A 338 22.74 14.92 -6.79
C VAL A 338 21.36 14.55 -6.24
N GLY A 339 20.35 14.74 -7.08
CA GLY A 339 18.97 14.32 -6.81
C GLY A 339 18.45 13.40 -7.90
N ALA A 340 17.52 12.53 -7.56
CA ALA A 340 16.81 11.71 -8.51
C ALA A 340 15.34 11.61 -8.13
N GLN A 341 14.47 11.69 -9.12
CA GLN A 341 13.06 11.31 -9.06
C GLN A 341 12.93 9.99 -9.81
N VAL A 342 12.29 8.99 -9.21
CA VAL A 342 12.13 7.68 -9.84
C VAL A 342 10.67 7.27 -9.73
N SER A 343 10.02 7.05 -10.87
CA SER A 343 8.65 6.52 -10.91
C SER A 343 8.65 5.08 -11.38
N ASN A 344 7.52 4.40 -11.13
CA ASN A 344 7.33 3.04 -11.60
C ASN A 344 7.53 2.95 -13.12
N GLY A 345 8.10 1.83 -13.55
CA GLY A 345 8.10 1.42 -14.94
C GLY A 345 6.79 0.72 -15.33
N TRP A 346 6.85 0.03 -16.42
CA TRP A 346 5.73 -0.73 -16.99
C TRP A 346 5.58 -2.11 -16.37
#